data_8720a3093e18ecb469b65fb16ce6a02e
#
_entry.id   8720a3093e18ecb469b65fb16ce6a02e
#
_cell.length_a   1.000
_cell.length_b   1.000
_cell.length_c   1.000
_cell.angle_alpha   90.00
_cell.angle_beta   90.00
_cell.angle_gamma   90.00
#
_symmetry.space_group_name_H-M   'P 1'
#
loop_
_entity.id
_entity.type
_entity.pdbx_description
1 polymer ?
#
loop_
_entity_poly.entity_id
_entity_poly.type
_entity_poly.pdbx_seq_one_letter_code
_entity_poly.pdbx_strand_id
1 'polypeptide(L)'
;MELKTFINSYRTEHNLTMEQFAKLASLSKGYISMLEKGYNPQTGTKIIPSISALNNIAIATGTDLDHLLKIIDDIEVSLDSPAQDMIISNPQEEQLIIGYRNLTEDNQKELLAYLDMKLNMQTK
;
A
#
# COMPACT_ATOMS: atom_id res chain seq x y z
N MET A 1 -14.75 -16.18 -5.06
CA MET A 1 -14.21 -15.14 -5.98
C MET A 1 -12.78 -14.82 -5.60
N GLU A 2 -11.91 -14.76 -6.55
CA GLU A 2 -10.51 -14.37 -6.29
C GLU A 2 -10.38 -12.86 -6.15
N LEU A 3 -9.39 -12.41 -5.39
CA LEU A 3 -9.13 -10.97 -5.21
C LEU A 3 -8.90 -10.26 -6.54
N LYS A 4 -8.11 -10.86 -7.43
CA LYS A 4 -7.85 -10.28 -8.75
C LYS A 4 -9.14 -10.05 -9.54
N THR A 5 -10.06 -11.00 -9.47
CA THR A 5 -11.35 -10.91 -10.14
C THR A 5 -12.21 -9.82 -9.51
N PHE A 6 -12.20 -9.73 -8.18
CA PHE A 6 -12.94 -8.70 -7.46
C PHE A 6 -12.49 -7.29 -7.85
N ILE A 7 -11.19 -7.04 -7.86
CA ILE A 7 -10.64 -5.73 -8.22
C ILE A 7 -10.97 -5.39 -9.67
N ASN A 8 -10.75 -6.34 -10.58
CA ASN A 8 -11.00 -6.12 -12.01
C ASN A 8 -12.48 -5.84 -12.29
N SER A 9 -13.38 -6.63 -11.68
CA SER A 9 -14.82 -6.44 -11.83
C SER A 9 -15.27 -5.08 -11.32
N TYR A 10 -14.78 -4.67 -10.15
CA TYR A 10 -15.13 -3.36 -9.59
C TYR A 10 -14.67 -2.23 -10.50
N ARG A 11 -13.43 -2.30 -10.99
CA ARG A 11 -12.91 -1.28 -11.91
C ARG A 11 -13.73 -1.20 -13.19
N THR A 12 -14.05 -2.35 -13.75
CA THR A 12 -14.84 -2.42 -14.99
C THR A 12 -16.24 -1.84 -14.81
N GLU A 13 -16.90 -2.19 -13.72
CA GLU A 13 -18.25 -1.69 -13.41
C GLU A 13 -18.29 -0.19 -13.20
N HIS A 14 -17.22 0.38 -12.64
CA HIS A 14 -17.15 1.81 -12.32
C HIS A 14 -16.32 2.61 -13.31
N ASN A 15 -15.84 1.99 -14.39
CA ASN A 15 -15.01 2.63 -15.42
C ASN A 15 -13.75 3.27 -14.84
N LEU A 16 -13.08 2.56 -13.93
CA LEU A 16 -11.87 3.03 -13.27
C LEU A 16 -10.63 2.42 -13.91
N THR A 17 -9.60 3.25 -14.09
CA THR A 17 -8.27 2.75 -14.43
C THR A 17 -7.59 2.17 -13.18
N MET A 18 -6.51 1.41 -13.37
CA MET A 18 -5.72 0.91 -12.23
C MET A 18 -5.22 2.06 -11.37
N GLU A 19 -4.80 3.17 -11.99
CA GLU A 19 -4.32 4.34 -11.26
C GLU A 19 -5.42 4.99 -10.43
N GLN A 20 -6.62 5.11 -10.98
CA GLN A 20 -7.76 5.67 -10.26
C GLN A 20 -8.15 4.79 -9.08
N PHE A 21 -8.20 3.48 -9.28
CA PHE A 21 -8.51 2.54 -8.20
C PHE A 21 -7.43 2.57 -7.11
N ALA A 22 -6.15 2.63 -7.50
CA ALA A 22 -5.05 2.71 -6.56
C ALA A 22 -5.15 3.95 -5.67
N LYS A 23 -5.52 5.09 -6.24
CA LYS A 23 -5.74 6.32 -5.44
C LYS A 23 -6.88 6.14 -4.44
N LEU A 24 -7.99 5.53 -4.85
CA LEU A 24 -9.11 5.28 -3.95
C LEU A 24 -8.71 4.36 -2.79
N ALA A 25 -7.87 3.38 -3.06
CA ALA A 25 -7.41 2.42 -2.08
C ALA A 25 -6.15 2.87 -1.32
N SER A 26 -5.63 4.07 -1.61
CA SER A 26 -4.38 4.57 -1.03
C SER A 26 -3.20 3.60 -1.23
N LEU A 27 -3.15 2.97 -2.39
CA LEU A 27 -2.12 2.03 -2.78
C LEU A 27 -1.46 2.49 -4.07
N SER A 28 -0.31 1.93 -4.41
CA SER A 28 0.36 2.26 -5.67
C SER A 28 -0.30 1.54 -6.85
N LYS A 29 -0.19 2.14 -8.04
CA LYS A 29 -0.64 1.51 -9.27
C LYS A 29 0.07 0.17 -9.51
N GLY A 30 1.37 0.13 -9.23
CA GLY A 30 2.16 -1.10 -9.38
C GLY A 30 1.65 -2.21 -8.48
N TYR A 31 1.29 -1.89 -7.25
CA TYR A 31 0.72 -2.87 -6.32
C TYR A 31 -0.62 -3.40 -6.82
N ILE A 32 -1.51 -2.52 -7.27
CA ILE A 32 -2.80 -2.93 -7.84
C ILE A 32 -2.59 -3.82 -9.07
N SER A 33 -1.64 -3.47 -9.93
CA SER A 33 -1.31 -4.28 -11.10
C SER A 33 -0.87 -5.69 -10.71
N MET A 34 -0.02 -5.81 -9.68
CA MET A 34 0.41 -7.11 -9.18
C MET A 34 -0.75 -7.91 -8.59
N LEU A 35 -1.65 -7.26 -7.85
CA LEU A 35 -2.83 -7.93 -7.30
C LEU A 35 -3.75 -8.46 -8.40
N GLU A 36 -3.94 -7.71 -9.48
CA GLU A 36 -4.77 -8.15 -10.61
C GLU A 36 -4.11 -9.27 -11.40
N LYS A 37 -2.79 -9.31 -11.45
CA LYS A 37 -2.07 -10.41 -12.10
C LYS A 37 -1.96 -11.65 -11.21
N GLY A 38 -1.95 -11.45 -9.90
CA GLY A 38 -1.78 -12.50 -8.92
C GLY A 38 -0.33 -12.87 -8.62
N TYR A 39 0.62 -12.21 -9.26
CA TYR A 39 2.04 -12.46 -9.06
C TYR A 39 2.87 -11.22 -9.36
N ASN A 40 4.10 -11.21 -8.84
CA ASN A 40 5.06 -10.16 -9.15
C ASN A 40 5.79 -10.51 -10.46
N PRO A 41 5.60 -9.73 -11.54
CA PRO A 41 6.20 -10.06 -12.83
C PRO A 41 7.73 -10.00 -12.86
N GLN A 42 8.36 -9.29 -11.93
CA GLN A 42 9.81 -9.21 -11.86
C GLN A 42 10.45 -10.44 -11.24
N THR A 43 9.79 -11.02 -10.24
CA THR A 43 10.32 -12.19 -9.51
C THR A 43 9.60 -13.49 -9.82
N GLY A 44 8.42 -13.41 -10.43
CA GLY A 44 7.58 -14.57 -10.69
C GLY A 44 6.90 -15.15 -9.45
N THR A 45 7.07 -14.52 -8.28
CA THR A 45 6.49 -15.01 -7.04
C THR A 45 5.03 -14.57 -6.89
N LYS A 46 4.23 -15.41 -6.23
CA LYS A 46 2.84 -15.09 -5.91
C LYS A 46 2.80 -13.88 -4.98
N ILE A 47 1.89 -12.96 -5.26
CA ILE A 47 1.66 -11.80 -4.41
C ILE A 47 0.70 -12.17 -3.27
N ILE A 48 1.11 -11.85 -2.04
CA ILE A 48 0.28 -12.08 -0.85
C ILE A 48 -0.09 -10.72 -0.28
N PRO A 49 -1.37 -10.30 -0.38
CA PRO A 49 -1.77 -8.99 0.14
C PRO A 49 -1.72 -8.98 1.67
N SER A 50 -1.41 -7.82 2.23
CA SER A 50 -1.49 -7.61 3.67
C SER A 50 -2.92 -7.31 4.10
N ILE A 51 -3.18 -7.44 5.41
CA ILE A 51 -4.46 -7.04 5.99
C ILE A 51 -4.73 -5.56 5.75
N SER A 52 -3.70 -4.71 5.85
CA SER A 52 -3.83 -3.28 5.58
C SER A 52 -4.28 -3.00 4.15
N ALA A 53 -3.68 -3.68 3.17
CA ALA A 53 -4.06 -3.51 1.78
C ALA A 53 -5.49 -3.97 1.54
N LEU A 54 -5.89 -5.10 2.11
CA LEU A 54 -7.25 -5.60 1.99
C LEU A 54 -8.26 -4.65 2.62
N ASN A 55 -7.94 -4.08 3.78
CA ASN A 55 -8.79 -3.10 4.43
C ASN A 55 -8.95 -1.83 3.57
N ASN A 56 -7.86 -1.36 2.98
CA ASN A 56 -7.91 -0.21 2.08
C ASN A 56 -8.78 -0.49 0.85
N ILE A 57 -8.65 -1.68 0.28
CA ILE A 57 -9.48 -2.09 -0.86
C ILE A 57 -10.95 -2.18 -0.45
N ALA A 58 -11.24 -2.73 0.72
CA ALA A 58 -12.61 -2.82 1.22
C ALA A 58 -13.24 -1.44 1.36
N ILE A 59 -12.53 -0.50 1.97
CA ILE A 59 -13.00 0.88 2.12
C ILE A 59 -13.22 1.53 0.76
N ALA A 60 -12.28 1.36 -0.17
CA ALA A 60 -12.37 1.94 -1.51
C ALA A 60 -13.58 1.43 -2.29
N THR A 61 -13.99 0.19 -2.03
CA THR A 61 -15.14 -0.44 -2.71
C THR A 61 -16.45 -0.29 -1.93
N GLY A 62 -16.45 0.49 -0.84
CA GLY A 62 -17.66 0.78 -0.07
C GLY A 62 -18.09 -0.33 0.88
N THR A 63 -17.18 -1.20 1.26
CA THR A 63 -17.46 -2.30 2.19
C THR A 63 -16.45 -2.28 3.35
N ASP A 64 -16.44 -3.32 4.16
CA ASP A 64 -15.46 -3.47 5.24
C ASP A 64 -14.61 -4.73 5.03
N LEU A 65 -13.55 -4.85 5.82
CA LEU A 65 -12.61 -5.96 5.71
C LEU A 65 -13.30 -7.30 5.93
N ASP A 66 -14.17 -7.39 6.92
CA ASP A 66 -14.88 -8.62 7.26
C ASP A 66 -15.72 -9.12 6.10
N HIS A 67 -16.47 -8.21 5.47
CA HIS A 67 -17.29 -8.52 4.30
C HIS A 67 -16.44 -8.93 3.11
N LEU A 68 -15.33 -8.21 2.86
CA LEU A 68 -14.42 -8.53 1.78
C LEU A 68 -13.82 -9.93 1.94
N LEU A 69 -13.41 -10.29 3.15
CA LEU A 69 -12.87 -11.63 3.42
C LEU A 69 -13.89 -12.74 3.22
N LYS A 70 -15.17 -12.46 3.39
CA LYS A 70 -16.24 -13.43 3.11
C LYS A 70 -16.47 -13.62 1.62
N ILE A 71 -16.28 -12.57 0.82
CA ILE A 71 -16.47 -12.63 -0.63
C ILE A 71 -15.30 -13.35 -1.30
N ILE A 72 -14.09 -13.14 -0.81
CA ILE A 72 -12.87 -13.66 -1.41
C ILE A 72 -12.57 -15.04 -0.86
N ASP A 73 -12.41 -16.01 -1.76
CA ASP A 73 -12.11 -17.41 -1.42
C ASP A 73 -10.60 -17.65 -1.46
N ASP A 74 -10.12 -18.56 -0.60
CA ASP A 74 -8.76 -19.10 -0.62
C ASP A 74 -7.65 -18.03 -0.65
N ILE A 75 -7.83 -16.97 0.12
CA ILE A 75 -6.87 -15.89 0.16
C ILE A 75 -5.84 -16.11 1.27
N GLU A 76 -4.57 -16.01 0.91
CA GLU A 76 -3.49 -15.89 1.87
C GLU A 76 -3.32 -14.42 2.23
N VAL A 77 -3.14 -14.12 3.50
CA VAL A 77 -3.01 -12.75 3.99
C VAL A 77 -1.74 -12.62 4.80
N SER A 78 -0.98 -11.58 4.49
CA SER A 78 0.21 -11.23 5.25
C SER A 78 -0.16 -10.29 6.40
N LEU A 79 0.40 -10.55 7.59
CA LEU A 79 0.26 -9.67 8.75
C LEU A 79 1.35 -8.62 8.80
N ASP A 80 2.11 -8.46 7.73
CA ASP A 80 3.20 -7.51 7.66
C ASP A 80 2.73 -6.07 7.82
N SER A 81 3.67 -5.21 8.19
CA SER A 81 3.35 -3.81 8.46
C SER A 81 2.90 -3.09 7.18
N PRO A 82 2.07 -2.03 7.31
CA PRO A 82 1.61 -1.25 6.16
C PRO A 82 2.73 -0.69 5.29
N ALA A 83 3.93 -0.54 5.83
CA ALA A 83 5.09 -0.07 5.08
C ALA A 83 5.46 -1.02 3.93
N GLN A 84 5.13 -2.30 4.04
CA GLN A 84 5.40 -3.27 2.98
C GLN A 84 4.38 -3.20 1.84
N ASP A 85 3.18 -2.71 2.11
CA ASP A 85 2.15 -2.49 1.10
C ASP A 85 2.46 -1.30 0.23
N MET A 86 3.17 -0.34 0.79
CA MET A 86 3.69 0.79 0.05
C MET A 86 4.98 0.34 -0.60
N ILE A 87 5.00 0.25 -1.92
CA ILE A 87 6.22 -0.09 -2.63
C ILE A 87 7.22 1.04 -2.40
N ILE A 88 8.05 0.90 -1.37
CA ILE A 88 9.14 1.82 -1.12
C ILE A 88 10.23 1.47 -2.12
N SER A 89 10.25 2.20 -3.22
CA SER A 89 11.21 1.94 -4.29
C SER A 89 12.58 2.55 -4.00
N ASN A 90 12.70 3.37 -2.95
CA ASN A 90 13.92 4.07 -2.62
C ASN A 90 14.54 3.54 -1.32
N PRO A 91 15.71 2.86 -1.40
CA PRO A 91 16.40 2.34 -0.20
C PRO A 91 16.77 3.43 0.82
N GLN A 92 17.01 4.66 0.37
CA GLN A 92 17.33 5.77 1.28
C GLN A 92 16.15 6.15 2.15
N GLU A 93 14.95 6.14 1.58
CA GLU A 93 13.72 6.39 2.34
C GLU A 93 13.47 5.29 3.37
N GLU A 94 13.72 4.05 2.99
CA GLU A 94 13.58 2.92 3.89
C GLU A 94 14.54 3.04 5.08
N GLN A 95 15.81 3.39 4.84
CA GLN A 95 16.79 3.60 5.89
C GLN A 95 16.39 4.76 6.81
N LEU A 96 15.83 5.82 6.25
CA LEU A 96 15.36 6.96 7.03
C LEU A 96 14.23 6.56 7.98
N ILE A 97 13.29 5.77 7.51
CA ILE A 97 12.17 5.30 8.34
C ILE A 97 12.67 4.42 9.48
N ILE A 98 13.55 3.48 9.19
CA ILE A 98 14.12 2.57 10.18
C ILE A 98 14.94 3.37 11.20
N GLY A 99 15.78 4.28 10.74
CA GLY A 99 16.59 5.14 11.60
C GLY A 99 15.74 6.00 12.51
N TYR A 100 14.67 6.59 11.97
CA TYR A 100 13.76 7.43 12.75
C TYR A 100 13.11 6.63 13.89
N ARG A 101 12.66 5.42 13.62
CA ARG A 101 12.00 4.58 14.62
C ARG A 101 12.93 4.15 15.75
N ASN A 102 14.25 4.08 15.49
CA ASN A 102 15.25 3.68 16.47
C ASN A 102 15.78 4.87 17.30
N LEU A 103 15.40 6.09 16.96
CA LEU A 103 15.81 7.27 17.71
C LEU A 103 15.00 7.43 19.01
N THR A 104 15.61 8.08 20.00
CA THR A 104 14.87 8.52 21.17
C THR A 104 13.86 9.58 20.79
N GLU A 105 12.86 9.81 21.63
CA GLU A 105 11.82 10.80 21.37
C GLU A 105 12.40 12.21 21.14
N ASP A 106 13.37 12.60 21.95
CA ASP A 106 14.03 13.90 21.80
C ASP A 106 14.76 14.01 20.45
N ASN A 107 15.46 12.96 20.05
CA ASN A 107 16.18 12.93 18.78
C ASN A 107 15.23 12.92 17.59
N GLN A 108 14.09 12.27 17.73
CA GLN A 108 13.05 12.31 16.70
C GLN A 108 12.53 13.73 16.48
N LYS A 109 12.33 14.48 17.54
CA LYS A 109 11.88 15.89 17.46
C LYS A 109 12.94 16.76 16.78
N GLU A 110 14.21 16.55 17.11
CA GLU A 110 15.31 17.30 16.47
C GLU A 110 15.38 17.01 14.97
N LEU A 111 15.21 15.74 14.58
CA LEU A 111 15.24 15.36 13.17
C LEU A 111 14.08 16.00 12.40
N LEU A 112 12.88 16.02 12.97
CA LEU A 112 11.72 16.64 12.35
C LEU A 112 11.90 18.14 12.19
N ALA A 113 12.47 18.81 13.19
CA ALA A 113 12.76 20.24 13.12
C ALA A 113 13.80 20.55 12.02
N TYR A 114 14.81 19.70 11.90
CA TYR A 114 15.82 19.83 10.84
C TYR A 114 15.21 19.67 9.45
N LEU A 115 14.35 18.66 9.27
CA LEU A 115 13.65 18.43 8.00
C LEU A 115 12.78 19.62 7.63
N ASP A 116 12.04 20.17 8.58
CA ASP A 116 11.17 21.33 8.35
C ASP A 116 11.99 22.53 7.90
N MET A 117 13.12 22.79 8.54
CA MET A 117 14.03 23.86 8.15
C MET A 117 14.53 23.67 6.72
N LYS A 118 14.94 22.44 6.36
CA LYS A 118 15.43 22.14 5.00
C LYS A 118 14.35 22.29 3.95
N LEU A 119 13.14 21.85 4.23
CA LEU A 119 12.02 22.00 3.32
C LEU A 119 11.70 23.47 3.07
N ASN A 120 11.71 24.30 4.11
CA ASN A 120 11.51 25.74 3.98
C ASN A 120 12.59 26.41 3.13
N MET A 121 13.82 25.94 3.19
CA MET A 121 14.91 26.44 2.36
C MET A 121 14.74 26.07 0.90
N GLN A 122 14.16 24.91 0.60
CA GLN A 122 13.96 24.46 -0.78
C GLN A 122 12.83 25.18 -1.50
N THR A 123 11.87 25.72 -0.77
CA THR A 123 10.71 26.40 -1.36
C THR A 123 10.95 27.85 -1.71
N LYS A 124 12.15 28.36 -1.48
CA LYS A 124 12.50 29.76 -1.81
C LYS A 124 13.13 29.91 -3.19
#